data_6eab1cf2ee871cda6f2f49ec4d50efb7
#
_entry.id   6eab1cf2ee871cda6f2f49ec4d50efb7
#
_cell.length_a   1.000
_cell.length_b   1.000
_cell.length_c   1.000
_cell.angle_alpha   90.00
_cell.angle_beta   90.00
_cell.angle_gamma   90.00
#
_symmetry.space_group_name_H-M   'P 1'
#
loop_
_entity.id
_entity.type
_entity.pdbx_description
1 polymer ?
#
loop_
_entity_poly.entity_id
_entity_poly.type
_entity_poly.pdbx_seq_one_letter_code
_entity_poly.pdbx_strand_id
1 'polypeptide(L)'
;MFKDQPKGLYALSLANTGERFGYYTMLAIFTLFLQAKFGYTEAVTTQIYGIFLAAVYFMPFFGGVLADKFGFGRMVTLGIFVMFGGYALLSIPSGTGFGAQAMMFGALALIACGTGLFKGNLQVLVGNLYDDPAYASKRDNAFSIFYMAINIGAMFAPSMATRITNYFLGQDGLTYNGQIPALAHQYIDSAGQLAGEPLAKLQELA
;
A
#
# COMPACT_ATOMS: atom_id res chain seq x y z
N MET A 1 7.49 30.09 2.90
CA MET A 1 7.54 28.67 2.49
C MET A 1 6.72 28.42 1.22
N PHE A 2 5.41 28.66 1.20
CA PHE A 2 4.55 28.35 0.03
C PHE A 2 4.53 29.39 -1.09
N LYS A 3 4.90 30.64 -0.80
CA LYS A 3 4.81 31.74 -1.76
C LYS A 3 5.83 31.60 -2.90
N ASP A 4 5.40 31.87 -4.13
CA ASP A 4 6.22 31.89 -5.35
C ASP A 4 6.95 30.58 -5.65
N GLN A 5 6.32 29.45 -5.38
CA GLN A 5 6.79 28.12 -5.76
C GLN A 5 6.32 27.78 -7.19
N PRO A 6 7.07 27.00 -7.96
CA PRO A 6 6.62 26.54 -9.27
C PRO A 6 5.36 25.67 -9.14
N LYS A 7 4.39 25.83 -10.05
CA LYS A 7 3.12 25.08 -10.02
C LYS A 7 3.31 23.57 -10.03
N GLY A 8 4.38 23.10 -10.67
CA GLY A 8 4.73 21.67 -10.70
C GLY A 8 4.95 21.07 -9.32
N LEU A 9 5.47 21.84 -8.34
CA LEU A 9 5.67 21.36 -6.97
C LEU A 9 4.36 20.88 -6.34
N TYR A 10 3.28 21.64 -6.50
CA TYR A 10 2.00 21.30 -5.89
C TYR A 10 1.40 20.04 -6.52
N ALA A 11 1.52 19.89 -7.85
CA ALA A 11 1.05 18.71 -8.55
C ALA A 11 1.83 17.45 -8.11
N LEU A 12 3.17 17.54 -8.04
CA LEU A 12 4.02 16.43 -7.61
C LEU A 12 3.81 16.09 -6.12
N SER A 13 3.64 17.10 -5.27
CA SER A 13 3.34 16.90 -3.84
C SER A 13 1.98 16.24 -3.63
N LEU A 14 0.95 16.64 -4.37
CA LEU A 14 -0.39 16.05 -4.30
C LEU A 14 -0.37 14.59 -4.80
N ALA A 15 0.34 14.32 -5.90
CA ALA A 15 0.52 12.97 -6.40
C ALA A 15 1.22 12.07 -5.35
N ASN A 16 2.22 12.61 -4.66
CA ASN A 16 2.92 11.91 -3.58
C ASN A 16 2.02 11.66 -2.36
N THR A 17 1.21 12.66 -1.97
CA THR A 17 0.21 12.51 -0.88
C THR A 17 -0.77 11.38 -1.20
N GLY A 18 -1.33 11.36 -2.40
CA GLY A 18 -2.29 10.33 -2.84
C GLY A 18 -1.68 8.93 -2.87
N GLU A 19 -0.48 8.82 -3.41
CA GLU A 19 0.24 7.54 -3.45
C GLU A 19 0.57 7.04 -2.03
N ARG A 20 1.10 7.91 -1.17
CA ARG A 20 1.39 7.56 0.22
C ARG A 20 0.14 7.18 1.01
N PHE A 21 -0.95 7.91 0.81
CA PHE A 21 -2.24 7.58 1.42
C PHE A 21 -2.70 6.17 1.01
N GLY A 22 -2.71 5.85 -0.28
CA GLY A 22 -3.10 4.52 -0.78
C GLY A 22 -2.19 3.41 -0.24
N TYR A 23 -0.88 3.64 -0.28
CA TYR A 23 0.12 2.68 0.20
C TYR A 23 -0.05 2.38 1.70
N TYR A 24 -0.13 3.38 2.55
CA TYR A 24 -0.28 3.18 3.99
C TYR A 24 -1.67 2.68 4.39
N THR A 25 -2.72 3.03 3.63
CA THR A 25 -4.05 2.45 3.80
C THR A 25 -4.02 0.94 3.57
N MET A 26 -3.38 0.49 2.48
CA MET A 26 -3.22 -0.93 2.18
C MET A 26 -2.37 -1.62 3.26
N LEU A 27 -1.22 -1.06 3.63
CA LEU A 27 -0.35 -1.65 4.64
C LEU A 27 -1.04 -1.82 6.01
N ALA A 28 -1.91 -0.89 6.39
CA ALA A 28 -2.60 -0.93 7.68
C ALA A 28 -3.52 -2.15 7.85
N ILE A 29 -4.04 -2.69 6.75
CA ILE A 29 -4.95 -3.85 6.77
C ILE A 29 -4.33 -5.10 6.12
N PHE A 30 -3.14 -5.00 5.53
CA PHE A 30 -2.58 -6.05 4.69
C PHE A 30 -2.35 -7.37 5.43
N THR A 31 -1.77 -7.33 6.62
CA THR A 31 -1.53 -8.53 7.43
C THR A 31 -2.83 -9.19 7.86
N LEU A 32 -3.81 -8.39 8.27
CA LEU A 32 -5.15 -8.86 8.65
C LEU A 32 -5.89 -9.48 7.46
N PHE A 33 -5.75 -8.88 6.28
CA PHE A 33 -6.29 -9.41 5.03
C PHE A 33 -5.69 -10.79 4.70
N LEU A 34 -4.39 -10.98 4.83
CA LEU A 34 -3.73 -12.25 4.57
C LEU A 34 -4.21 -13.35 5.52
N GLN A 35 -4.34 -13.03 6.81
CA GLN A 35 -4.85 -13.95 7.81
C GLN A 35 -6.33 -14.29 7.56
N ALA A 36 -7.16 -13.28 7.35
CA ALA A 36 -8.58 -13.48 7.16
C ALA A 36 -8.92 -14.24 5.87
N LYS A 37 -8.24 -13.91 4.76
CA LYS A 37 -8.55 -14.48 3.45
C LYS A 37 -7.92 -15.83 3.22
N PHE A 38 -6.64 -15.99 3.56
CA PHE A 38 -5.86 -17.17 3.21
C PHE A 38 -5.56 -18.09 4.40
N GLY A 39 -5.94 -17.70 5.62
CA GLY A 39 -5.64 -18.48 6.82
C GLY A 39 -4.15 -18.56 7.17
N TYR A 40 -3.34 -17.67 6.64
CA TYR A 40 -1.90 -17.69 6.90
C TYR A 40 -1.61 -17.40 8.37
N THR A 41 -0.64 -18.13 8.92
CA THR A 41 -0.15 -17.88 10.26
C THR A 41 0.52 -16.51 10.34
N GLU A 42 0.66 -15.97 11.55
CA GLU A 42 1.34 -14.71 11.79
C GLU A 42 2.78 -14.72 11.23
N ALA A 43 3.49 -15.84 11.38
CA ALA A 43 4.85 -16.02 10.86
C ALA A 43 4.89 -15.88 9.31
N VAL A 44 4.01 -16.59 8.60
CA VAL A 44 3.92 -16.52 7.13
C VAL A 44 3.52 -15.12 6.67
N THR A 45 2.54 -14.51 7.33
CA THR A 45 2.08 -13.17 7.03
C THR A 45 3.19 -12.13 7.19
N THR A 46 3.96 -12.22 8.27
CA THR A 46 5.10 -11.33 8.53
C THR A 46 6.21 -11.53 7.49
N GLN A 47 6.47 -12.76 7.05
CA GLN A 47 7.43 -13.02 5.98
C GLN A 47 6.99 -12.39 4.65
N ILE A 48 5.73 -12.58 4.25
CA ILE A 48 5.18 -11.97 3.01
C ILE A 48 5.26 -10.45 3.09
N TYR A 49 4.88 -9.87 4.23
CA TYR A 49 4.98 -8.44 4.48
C TYR A 49 6.42 -7.94 4.36
N GLY A 50 7.38 -8.63 4.99
CA GLY A 50 8.80 -8.28 4.94
C GLY A 50 9.40 -8.36 3.54
N ILE A 51 9.07 -9.41 2.77
CA ILE A 51 9.51 -9.58 1.38
C ILE A 51 8.92 -8.46 0.51
N PHE A 52 7.64 -8.15 0.68
CA PHE A 52 7.00 -7.06 -0.04
C PHE A 52 7.66 -5.70 0.25
N LEU A 53 7.92 -5.39 1.53
CA LEU A 53 8.64 -4.16 1.91
C LEU A 53 10.04 -4.13 1.29
N ALA A 54 10.80 -5.23 1.38
CA ALA A 54 12.12 -5.31 0.77
C ALA A 54 12.07 -5.02 -0.73
N ALA A 55 11.09 -5.59 -1.45
CA ALA A 55 10.88 -5.31 -2.87
C ALA A 55 10.57 -3.83 -3.12
N VAL A 56 9.65 -3.22 -2.36
CA VAL A 56 9.28 -1.80 -2.48
C VAL A 56 10.47 -0.86 -2.27
N TYR A 57 11.40 -1.21 -1.37
CA TYR A 57 12.60 -0.40 -1.13
C TYR A 57 13.73 -0.68 -2.12
N PHE A 58 13.77 -1.87 -2.71
CA PHE A 58 14.79 -2.24 -3.69
C PHE A 58 14.46 -1.80 -5.13
N MET A 59 13.18 -1.85 -5.51
CA MET A 59 12.72 -1.51 -6.86
C MET A 59 13.07 -0.09 -7.33
N PRO A 60 13.16 0.96 -6.49
CA PRO A 60 13.60 2.29 -6.91
C PRO A 60 14.99 2.33 -7.55
N PHE A 61 15.87 1.39 -7.23
CA PHE A 61 17.16 1.25 -7.90
C PHE A 61 16.97 1.00 -9.41
N PHE A 62 16.16 0.04 -9.78
CA PHE A 62 15.84 -0.24 -11.19
C PHE A 62 15.01 0.88 -11.82
N GLY A 63 14.09 1.47 -11.04
CA GLY A 63 13.28 2.60 -11.48
C GLY A 63 14.14 3.81 -11.88
N GLY A 64 15.22 4.09 -11.13
CA GLY A 64 16.19 5.14 -11.45
C GLY A 64 16.94 4.86 -12.74
N VAL A 65 17.51 3.67 -12.90
CA VAL A 65 18.22 3.25 -14.13
C VAL A 65 17.32 3.38 -15.37
N LEU A 66 16.06 2.98 -15.25
CA LEU A 66 15.10 3.13 -16.35
C LEU A 66 14.76 4.61 -16.62
N ALA A 67 14.67 5.42 -15.59
CA ALA A 67 14.35 6.84 -15.72
C ALA A 67 15.49 7.65 -16.38
N ASP A 68 16.73 7.29 -16.13
CA ASP A 68 17.88 7.87 -16.81
C ASP A 68 17.83 7.64 -18.33
N LYS A 69 17.30 6.48 -18.76
CA LYS A 69 17.18 6.12 -20.17
C LYS A 69 15.92 6.67 -20.85
N PHE A 70 14.79 6.63 -20.15
CA PHE A 70 13.47 6.91 -20.74
C PHE A 70 12.85 8.24 -20.27
N GLY A 71 13.46 8.90 -19.29
CA GLY A 71 13.02 10.16 -18.71
C GLY A 71 12.15 9.99 -17.45
N PHE A 72 12.43 10.80 -16.44
CA PHE A 72 11.81 10.72 -15.10
C PHE A 72 10.29 10.89 -15.13
N GLY A 73 9.77 11.85 -15.91
CA GLY A 73 8.33 12.10 -16.01
C GLY A 73 7.55 10.91 -16.57
N ARG A 74 8.10 10.24 -17.59
CA ARG A 74 7.48 9.04 -18.17
C ARG A 74 7.47 7.89 -17.19
N MET A 75 8.56 7.68 -16.46
CA MET A 75 8.65 6.60 -15.46
C MET A 75 7.72 6.84 -14.28
N VAL A 76 7.60 8.07 -13.80
CA VAL A 76 6.61 8.42 -12.76
C VAL A 76 5.17 8.13 -13.22
N THR A 77 4.82 8.55 -14.43
CA THR A 77 3.49 8.28 -14.98
C THR A 77 3.21 6.79 -15.16
N LEU A 78 4.18 6.05 -15.73
CA LEU A 78 4.09 4.60 -15.87
C LEU A 78 3.95 3.93 -14.48
N GLY A 79 4.71 4.37 -13.49
CA GLY A 79 4.65 3.88 -12.12
C GLY A 79 3.26 4.00 -11.51
N ILE A 80 2.58 5.13 -11.72
CA ILE A 80 1.20 5.33 -11.26
C ILE A 80 0.25 4.31 -11.89
N PHE A 81 0.32 4.10 -13.22
CA PHE A 81 -0.55 3.14 -13.89
C PHE A 81 -0.27 1.70 -13.47
N VAL A 82 1.01 1.33 -13.29
CA VAL A 82 1.40 -0.01 -12.83
C VAL A 82 0.91 -0.25 -11.39
N MET A 83 1.08 0.73 -10.49
CA MET A 83 0.53 0.63 -9.12
C MET A 83 -1.00 0.54 -9.13
N PHE A 84 -1.66 1.37 -9.94
CA PHE A 84 -3.12 1.32 -10.07
C PHE A 84 -3.59 -0.06 -10.53
N GLY A 85 -2.93 -0.65 -11.52
CA GLY A 85 -3.20 -2.03 -11.96
C GLY A 85 -3.01 -3.05 -10.83
N GLY A 86 -1.97 -2.92 -10.02
CA GLY A 86 -1.73 -3.76 -8.85
C GLY A 86 -2.83 -3.63 -7.80
N TYR A 87 -3.23 -2.43 -7.43
CA TYR A 87 -4.34 -2.21 -6.48
C TYR A 87 -5.67 -2.68 -7.05
N ALA A 88 -5.95 -2.43 -8.33
CA ALA A 88 -7.16 -2.92 -8.99
C ALA A 88 -7.21 -4.47 -8.97
N LEU A 89 -6.09 -5.12 -9.28
CA LEU A 89 -5.98 -6.59 -9.22
C LEU A 89 -6.21 -7.12 -7.81
N LEU A 90 -5.68 -6.45 -6.79
CA LEU A 90 -5.86 -6.83 -5.38
C LEU A 90 -7.31 -6.68 -4.91
N SER A 91 -8.07 -5.76 -5.51
CA SER A 91 -9.48 -5.49 -5.18
C SER A 91 -10.47 -6.47 -5.79
N ILE A 92 -10.04 -7.30 -6.75
CA ILE A 92 -10.93 -8.27 -7.40
C ILE A 92 -11.32 -9.36 -6.40
N PRO A 93 -12.63 -9.60 -6.18
CA PRO A 93 -13.08 -10.70 -5.35
C PRO A 93 -12.58 -12.03 -5.92
N SER A 94 -11.80 -12.75 -5.14
CA SER A 94 -11.22 -14.04 -5.52
C SER A 94 -11.39 -15.03 -4.38
N GLY A 95 -11.47 -16.30 -4.70
CA GLY A 95 -11.47 -17.38 -3.68
C GLY A 95 -10.16 -17.42 -2.87
N THR A 96 -9.90 -18.56 -2.24
CA THR A 96 -8.73 -18.78 -1.37
C THR A 96 -7.68 -19.72 -1.99
N GLY A 97 -8.01 -20.31 -3.14
CA GLY A 97 -7.16 -21.30 -3.82
C GLY A 97 -5.90 -20.72 -4.45
N PHE A 98 -5.11 -21.59 -5.08
CA PHE A 98 -3.84 -21.24 -5.72
C PHE A 98 -3.94 -20.06 -6.69
N GLY A 99 -5.00 -19.98 -7.49
CA GLY A 99 -5.22 -18.84 -8.42
C GLY A 99 -5.37 -17.51 -7.71
N ALA A 100 -6.08 -17.46 -6.57
CA ALA A 100 -6.22 -16.27 -5.76
C ALA A 100 -4.89 -15.85 -5.11
N GLN A 101 -4.10 -16.81 -4.64
CA GLN A 101 -2.76 -16.56 -4.10
C GLN A 101 -1.82 -16.00 -5.19
N ALA A 102 -1.81 -16.61 -6.37
CA ALA A 102 -1.01 -16.14 -7.52
C ALA A 102 -1.40 -14.71 -7.93
N MET A 103 -2.71 -14.41 -7.94
CA MET A 103 -3.22 -13.07 -8.22
C MET A 103 -2.78 -12.05 -7.17
N MET A 104 -2.83 -12.41 -5.88
CA MET A 104 -2.36 -11.56 -4.78
C MET A 104 -0.85 -11.27 -4.91
N PHE A 105 -0.01 -12.28 -5.14
CA PHE A 105 1.43 -12.07 -5.33
C PHE A 105 1.74 -11.25 -6.58
N GLY A 106 0.99 -11.48 -7.68
CA GLY A 106 1.10 -10.66 -8.89
C GLY A 106 0.75 -9.20 -8.65
N ALA A 107 -0.31 -8.94 -7.88
CA ALA A 107 -0.70 -7.59 -7.47
C ALA A 107 0.38 -6.91 -6.63
N LEU A 108 0.95 -7.61 -5.65
CA LEU A 108 2.05 -7.08 -4.82
C LEU A 108 3.30 -6.78 -5.66
N ALA A 109 3.63 -7.63 -6.62
CA ALA A 109 4.75 -7.40 -7.53
C ALA A 109 4.52 -6.14 -8.40
N LEU A 110 3.30 -5.95 -8.94
CA LEU A 110 2.93 -4.75 -9.67
C LEU A 110 3.03 -3.50 -8.81
N ILE A 111 2.53 -3.54 -7.56
CA ILE A 111 2.62 -2.41 -6.63
C ILE A 111 4.08 -2.09 -6.33
N ALA A 112 4.92 -3.08 -6.04
CA ALA A 112 6.34 -2.88 -5.78
C ALA A 112 7.08 -2.30 -6.99
N CYS A 113 6.86 -2.83 -8.19
CA CYS A 113 7.44 -2.31 -9.43
C CYS A 113 6.99 -0.88 -9.72
N GLY A 114 5.69 -0.61 -9.61
CA GLY A 114 5.14 0.73 -9.82
C GLY A 114 5.67 1.75 -8.81
N THR A 115 5.76 1.37 -7.54
CA THR A 115 6.37 2.21 -6.50
C THR A 115 7.85 2.47 -6.81
N GLY A 116 8.57 1.49 -7.32
CA GLY A 116 9.96 1.64 -7.75
C GLY A 116 10.13 2.67 -8.86
N LEU A 117 9.25 2.64 -9.86
CA LEU A 117 9.24 3.62 -10.95
C LEU A 117 8.83 5.02 -10.50
N PHE A 118 8.00 5.11 -9.46
CA PHE A 118 7.42 6.37 -8.98
C PHE A 118 8.31 7.07 -7.95
N LYS A 119 8.66 6.39 -6.86
CA LYS A 119 9.14 6.98 -5.62
C LYS A 119 10.43 7.79 -5.75
N GLY A 120 11.49 7.20 -6.32
CA GLY A 120 12.77 7.87 -6.50
C GLY A 120 12.70 8.97 -7.56
N ASN A 121 12.05 8.67 -8.67
CA ASN A 121 11.96 9.54 -9.83
C ASN A 121 11.12 10.80 -9.58
N LEU A 122 10.10 10.71 -8.71
CA LEU A 122 9.30 11.86 -8.31
C LEU A 122 10.13 12.90 -7.57
N GLN A 123 11.06 12.46 -6.70
CA GLN A 123 11.97 13.36 -5.97
C GLN A 123 12.92 14.09 -6.94
N VAL A 124 13.42 13.40 -7.95
CA VAL A 124 14.26 14.01 -9.00
C VAL A 124 13.47 15.07 -9.78
N LEU A 125 12.21 14.77 -10.15
CA LEU A 125 11.34 15.75 -10.81
C LEU A 125 11.12 16.98 -9.95
N VAL A 126 10.93 16.84 -8.64
CA VAL A 126 10.87 18.00 -7.73
C VAL A 126 12.16 18.79 -7.79
N GLY A 127 13.32 18.12 -7.72
CA GLY A 127 14.62 18.78 -7.82
C GLY A 127 14.79 19.60 -9.11
N ASN A 128 14.43 19.02 -10.25
CA ASN A 128 14.58 19.63 -11.58
C ASN A 128 13.72 20.90 -11.76
N LEU A 129 12.63 21.08 -11.00
CA LEU A 129 11.86 22.32 -11.02
C LEU A 129 12.67 23.53 -10.50
N TYR A 130 13.75 23.27 -9.78
CA TYR A 130 14.60 24.29 -9.12
C TYR A 130 15.96 24.45 -9.79
N ASP A 131 16.15 23.85 -10.95
CA ASP A 131 17.32 24.11 -11.81
C ASP A 131 17.21 25.47 -12.50
N ASP A 132 15.98 26.02 -12.60
CA ASP A 132 15.75 27.40 -13.03
C ASP A 132 16.28 28.39 -11.96
N PRO A 133 17.17 29.33 -12.32
CA PRO A 133 17.71 30.32 -11.40
C PRO A 133 16.65 31.14 -10.63
N ALA A 134 15.46 31.32 -11.22
CA ALA A 134 14.34 32.04 -10.58
C ALA A 134 13.82 31.34 -9.32
N TYR A 135 13.99 29.99 -9.23
CA TYR A 135 13.50 29.17 -8.14
C TYR A 135 14.60 28.53 -7.30
N ALA A 136 15.86 28.55 -7.74
CA ALA A 136 16.98 27.83 -7.13
C ALA A 136 17.11 28.05 -5.62
N SER A 137 16.93 29.29 -5.15
CA SER A 137 17.02 29.69 -3.74
C SER A 137 15.90 29.09 -2.86
N LYS A 138 14.85 28.50 -3.45
CA LYS A 138 13.68 27.96 -2.75
C LYS A 138 13.67 26.43 -2.70
N ARG A 139 14.72 25.76 -3.21
CA ARG A 139 14.80 24.31 -3.34
C ARG A 139 14.61 23.57 -2.00
N ASP A 140 15.24 24.05 -0.92
CA ASP A 140 15.12 23.43 0.41
C ASP A 140 13.69 23.53 0.97
N ASN A 141 13.05 24.69 0.75
CA ASN A 141 11.66 24.88 1.11
C ASN A 141 10.72 23.94 0.33
N ALA A 142 11.04 23.65 -0.93
CA ALA A 142 10.28 22.74 -1.75
C ALA A 142 10.31 21.32 -1.23
N PHE A 143 11.49 20.80 -0.89
CA PHE A 143 11.61 19.48 -0.29
C PHE A 143 10.90 19.40 1.07
N SER A 144 10.92 20.48 1.86
CA SER A 144 10.14 20.54 3.10
C SER A 144 8.63 20.40 2.85
N ILE A 145 8.10 21.09 1.82
CA ILE A 145 6.69 20.97 1.41
C ILE A 145 6.39 19.55 0.90
N PHE A 146 7.28 19.01 0.09
CA PHE A 146 7.15 17.67 -0.47
C PHE A 146 7.13 16.57 0.61
N TYR A 147 8.02 16.65 1.61
CA TYR A 147 8.01 15.72 2.74
C TYR A 147 6.81 15.91 3.68
N MET A 148 6.35 17.14 3.85
CA MET A 148 5.11 17.40 4.59
C MET A 148 3.92 16.71 3.90
N ALA A 149 3.85 16.74 2.57
CA ALA A 149 2.82 16.08 1.78
C ALA A 149 2.81 14.55 2.00
N ILE A 150 3.99 13.91 2.10
CA ILE A 150 4.13 12.49 2.47
C ILE A 150 3.49 12.21 3.84
N ASN A 151 3.85 13.03 4.83
CA ASN A 151 3.38 12.83 6.20
C ASN A 151 1.86 13.04 6.33
N ILE A 152 1.29 13.98 5.58
CA ILE A 152 -0.17 14.18 5.52
C ILE A 152 -0.85 12.91 5.01
N GLY A 153 -0.38 12.35 3.89
CA GLY A 153 -0.92 11.10 3.35
C GLY A 153 -0.83 9.94 4.34
N ALA A 154 0.35 9.78 4.97
CA ALA A 154 0.60 8.72 5.94
C ALA A 154 -0.24 8.83 7.23
N MET A 155 -0.47 10.05 7.71
CA MET A 155 -1.16 10.31 8.99
C MET A 155 -2.63 9.88 8.96
N PHE A 156 -3.31 10.12 7.84
CA PHE A 156 -4.74 9.81 7.74
C PHE A 156 -5.01 8.37 7.29
N ALA A 157 -4.07 7.72 6.62
CA ALA A 157 -4.27 6.44 5.99
C ALA A 157 -4.71 5.31 6.95
N PRO A 158 -4.06 5.05 8.11
CA PRO A 158 -4.49 3.98 9.01
C PRO A 158 -5.89 4.19 9.58
N SER A 159 -6.23 5.43 9.95
CA SER A 159 -7.56 5.77 10.46
C SER A 159 -8.66 5.57 9.41
N MET A 160 -8.37 5.91 8.16
CA MET A 160 -9.30 5.69 7.05
C MET A 160 -9.45 4.22 6.72
N ALA A 161 -8.37 3.43 6.73
CA ALA A 161 -8.42 1.99 6.54
C ALA A 161 -9.38 1.33 7.54
N THR A 162 -9.19 1.61 8.83
CA THR A 162 -10.06 1.08 9.90
C THR A 162 -11.52 1.52 9.75
N ARG A 163 -11.76 2.80 9.45
CA ARG A 163 -13.13 3.32 9.28
C ARG A 163 -13.84 2.67 8.10
N ILE A 164 -13.17 2.50 6.97
CA ILE A 164 -13.74 1.87 5.78
C ILE A 164 -14.04 0.40 6.07
N THR A 165 -13.13 -0.32 6.69
CA THR A 165 -13.35 -1.73 7.07
C THR A 165 -14.55 -1.87 8.00
N ASN A 166 -14.63 -1.07 9.07
CA ASN A 166 -15.74 -1.13 10.00
C ASN A 166 -17.07 -0.71 9.37
N TYR A 167 -17.05 0.24 8.41
CA TYR A 167 -18.26 0.65 7.70
C TYR A 167 -18.84 -0.52 6.89
N PHE A 168 -18.03 -1.24 6.13
CA PHE A 168 -18.53 -2.38 5.35
C PHE A 168 -18.93 -3.56 6.23
N LEU A 169 -18.18 -3.89 7.27
CA LEU A 169 -18.58 -4.91 8.24
C LEU A 169 -19.92 -4.56 8.93
N GLY A 170 -20.10 -3.30 9.31
CA GLY A 170 -21.33 -2.83 9.95
C GLY A 170 -22.55 -2.91 9.04
N GLN A 171 -22.42 -2.85 7.71
CA GLN A 171 -23.55 -3.06 6.79
C GLN A 171 -24.09 -4.48 6.85
N ASP A 172 -23.23 -5.45 7.14
CA ASP A 172 -23.60 -6.86 7.31
C ASP A 172 -23.90 -7.22 8.78
N GLY A 173 -23.96 -6.23 9.68
CA GLY A 173 -24.18 -6.43 11.11
C GLY A 173 -22.98 -7.03 11.84
N LEU A 174 -21.79 -7.01 11.22
CA LEU A 174 -20.58 -7.59 11.76
C LEU A 174 -19.69 -6.54 12.44
N THR A 175 -18.92 -6.98 13.43
CA THR A 175 -17.87 -6.17 14.05
C THR A 175 -16.51 -6.85 13.85
N TYR A 176 -15.47 -6.03 13.66
CA TYR A 176 -14.13 -6.58 13.51
C TYR A 176 -13.64 -7.21 14.83
N ASN A 177 -13.24 -8.48 14.72
CA ASN A 177 -12.53 -9.18 15.80
C ASN A 177 -11.35 -9.95 15.22
N GLY A 178 -10.13 -9.57 15.62
CA GLY A 178 -8.88 -10.15 15.08
C GLY A 178 -8.66 -11.64 15.42
N GLN A 179 -9.43 -12.21 16.34
CA GLN A 179 -9.31 -13.64 16.72
C GLN A 179 -10.17 -14.56 15.82
N ILE A 180 -11.28 -14.03 15.27
CA ILE A 180 -12.22 -14.82 14.46
C ILE A 180 -11.54 -15.45 13.24
N PRO A 181 -10.71 -14.77 12.43
CA PRO A 181 -10.13 -15.36 11.23
C PRO A 181 -9.31 -16.62 11.54
N ALA A 182 -8.46 -16.59 12.55
CA ALA A 182 -7.61 -17.71 12.93
C ALA A 182 -8.45 -18.93 13.41
N LEU A 183 -9.45 -18.67 14.25
CA LEU A 183 -10.36 -19.71 14.76
C LEU A 183 -11.23 -20.30 13.64
N ALA A 184 -11.73 -19.45 12.74
CA ALA A 184 -12.54 -19.88 11.59
C ALA A 184 -11.73 -20.78 10.63
N HIS A 185 -10.48 -20.44 10.35
CA HIS A 185 -9.61 -21.29 9.53
C HIS A 185 -9.28 -22.62 10.22
N GLN A 186 -9.02 -22.63 11.52
CA GLN A 186 -8.85 -23.87 12.27
C GLN A 186 -10.09 -24.77 12.20
N TYR A 187 -11.29 -24.18 12.28
CA TYR A 187 -12.53 -24.91 12.13
C TYR A 187 -12.69 -25.51 10.72
N ILE A 188 -12.38 -24.74 9.68
CA ILE A 188 -12.47 -25.18 8.28
C ILE A 188 -11.44 -26.30 8.02
N ASP A 189 -10.19 -26.10 8.45
CA ASP A 189 -9.10 -27.05 8.22
C ASP A 189 -9.30 -28.38 8.96
N SER A 190 -9.96 -28.33 10.12
CA SER A 190 -10.36 -29.54 10.86
C SER A 190 -11.63 -30.23 10.30
N ALA A 191 -12.14 -29.77 9.16
CA ALA A 191 -13.40 -30.23 8.58
C ALA A 191 -14.58 -30.16 9.56
N GLY A 192 -14.60 -29.13 10.41
CA GLY A 192 -15.64 -28.93 11.42
C GLY A 192 -15.47 -29.76 12.69
N GLN A 193 -14.35 -30.47 12.85
CA GLN A 193 -14.06 -31.29 14.04
C GLN A 193 -13.33 -30.52 15.17
N LEU A 194 -13.29 -29.17 15.07
CA LEU A 194 -12.75 -28.35 16.15
C LEU A 194 -13.54 -28.61 17.44
N ALA A 195 -12.83 -28.93 18.52
CA ALA A 195 -13.43 -29.27 19.82
C ALA A 195 -12.77 -28.49 20.95
N GLY A 196 -13.43 -28.47 22.10
CA GLY A 196 -12.90 -27.83 23.31
C GLY A 196 -12.92 -26.31 23.30
N GLU A 197 -11.95 -25.69 23.96
CA GLU A 197 -11.83 -24.26 24.16
C GLU A 197 -11.86 -23.43 22.86
N PRO A 198 -11.16 -23.81 21.76
CA PRO A 198 -11.19 -23.05 20.51
C PRO A 198 -12.57 -22.99 19.86
N LEU A 199 -13.36 -24.07 19.92
CA LEU A 199 -14.72 -24.09 19.39
C LEU A 199 -15.66 -23.22 20.24
N ALA A 200 -15.58 -23.34 21.56
CA ALA A 200 -16.38 -22.52 22.48
C ALA A 200 -16.10 -21.02 22.26
N LYS A 201 -14.82 -20.67 22.11
CA LYS A 201 -14.41 -19.28 21.84
C LYS A 201 -14.88 -18.78 20.46
N LEU A 202 -14.84 -19.60 19.42
CA LEU A 202 -15.37 -19.24 18.10
C LEU A 202 -16.89 -19.01 18.17
N GLN A 203 -17.63 -19.85 18.90
CA GLN A 203 -19.08 -19.71 19.08
C GLN A 203 -19.45 -18.45 19.89
N GLU A 204 -18.65 -18.10 20.91
CA GLU A 204 -18.85 -16.90 21.71
C GLU A 204 -18.63 -15.62 20.87
N LEU A 205 -17.64 -15.62 19.97
CA LEU A 205 -17.25 -14.46 19.15
C LEU A 205 -18.06 -14.31 17.87
N ALA A 206 -18.70 -15.39 17.39
CA ALA A 206 -19.52 -15.37 16.20
C ALA A 206 -20.95 -14.93 16.47
#